data_352b702395d1011ea68e11d14576d245
#
_entry.id   352b702395d1011ea68e11d14576d245
#
_cell.length_a   1.000
_cell.length_b   1.000
_cell.length_c   1.000
_cell.angle_alpha   90.00
_cell.angle_beta   90.00
_cell.angle_gamma   90.00
#
_symmetry.space_group_name_H-M   'P 1'
#
loop_
_entity.id
_entity.type
_entity.pdbx_description
1 polymer ?
#
loop_
_entity_poly.entity_id
_entity_poly.type
_entity_poly.pdbx_seq_one_letter_code
_entity_poly.pdbx_strand_id
1 'polypeptide(L)'
;MKRIALICLCTIAFIGSTFAIEVDQNELRQTGNTPIEFINYTGPHAEIDSLRAIAGIGESLAGAAQRGRAGDLNRYAVIHAVDPSVKTGLDADIMIIGSGAKVDHINNVRVIIAAYLRRAYGYSEKDARTIAHFVTIYNAVYRGDMNMFKSKYKAVVLKNLTADKAGLALRYDEWPGKTQIVIPLSDQKYSGTLSTIDTSSISDKNVVDKMREQDDKDIATRKDMIDLKERESSAARDRANVAQQDADAARKEAAAKQSEATAAQQEADKSKDSAAQSRQDAEKARKDAEAAKKQAAQSEKAAEAAKKQAQKNPNDRKAAEEAAKKQQEAAKDKQDASNKDKAAAEKANAAKKDNQDAEAKQKEAAAKQKAADDAAKQTQDKEREAASEKQFADTKEQEAQSDRKDVAADTRKIIEEKRAERKAQDEAAFASALPGAVLKVVDSGSMLSEVVLLDLKTEKPLKTSSLNTVRGRVLIEGTDSLIAIAGSKSGNQMITLVGINPRTLEMTKQATVPIAEQSLLIQVDDSYYAVIEQSGKNYLARFNENLEMQARSTVDVLPYTAISVTERGLLVQDTANNIRLLNADDLAEAIK
;
A
#
# COMPACT_ATOMS: atom_id res chain seq x y z
N MET A 1 35.27 66.53 -44.67
CA MET A 1 35.75 66.05 -43.39
C MET A 1 35.18 64.68 -43.13
N LYS A 2 35.97 63.66 -43.46
CA LYS A 2 35.59 62.23 -43.41
C LYS A 2 35.98 61.69 -42.04
N ARG A 3 35.05 61.18 -41.27
CA ARG A 3 35.33 60.43 -40.03
C ARG A 3 35.46 58.95 -40.42
N ILE A 4 36.70 58.43 -40.28
CA ILE A 4 37.02 57.02 -40.39
C ILE A 4 36.71 56.39 -39.05
N ALA A 5 35.73 55.46 -38.99
CA ALA A 5 35.49 54.64 -37.84
C ALA A 5 36.41 53.39 -37.92
N LEU A 6 37.30 53.30 -36.95
CA LEU A 6 38.21 52.16 -36.75
C LEU A 6 37.43 51.08 -36.00
N ILE A 7 37.13 49.98 -36.71
CA ILE A 7 36.57 48.78 -36.09
C ILE A 7 37.73 47.95 -35.55
N CYS A 8 37.97 48.00 -34.25
CA CYS A 8 38.84 47.05 -33.55
C CYS A 8 38.11 45.69 -33.44
N LEU A 9 38.57 44.75 -34.23
CA LEU A 9 38.19 43.35 -34.14
C LEU A 9 38.95 42.73 -32.99
N CYS A 10 38.38 42.72 -31.75
CA CYS A 10 38.91 41.94 -30.66
C CYS A 10 38.49 40.48 -30.82
N THR A 11 39.38 39.68 -31.37
CA THR A 11 39.32 38.21 -31.28
C THR A 11 39.61 37.84 -29.84
N ILE A 12 38.56 37.64 -29.06
CA ILE A 12 38.64 37.01 -27.76
C ILE A 12 38.78 35.52 -27.99
N ALA A 13 40.01 35.03 -27.80
CA ALA A 13 40.29 33.61 -27.69
C ALA A 13 39.55 33.10 -26.43
N PHE A 14 38.45 32.39 -26.61
CA PHE A 14 37.84 31.59 -25.55
C PHE A 14 38.80 30.46 -25.19
N ILE A 15 39.67 30.69 -24.21
CA ILE A 15 40.31 29.60 -23.46
C ILE A 15 39.20 29.01 -22.63
N GLY A 16 38.69 27.84 -23.05
CA GLY A 16 37.72 27.06 -22.32
C GLY A 16 38.30 26.58 -20.98
N SER A 17 38.25 27.42 -19.97
CA SER A 17 38.36 26.98 -18.60
C SER A 17 36.99 26.41 -18.22
N THR A 18 36.95 25.11 -17.97
CA THR A 18 35.84 24.41 -17.32
C THR A 18 35.73 24.91 -15.88
N PHE A 19 35.20 26.11 -15.70
CA PHE A 19 34.80 26.58 -14.38
C PHE A 19 33.39 26.02 -14.10
N ALA A 20 33.30 25.22 -13.04
CA ALA A 20 32.01 25.03 -12.40
C ALA A 20 31.40 26.44 -12.20
N ILE A 21 30.13 26.62 -12.55
CA ILE A 21 29.45 27.88 -12.30
C ILE A 21 29.50 28.08 -10.78
N GLU A 22 30.30 29.03 -10.37
CA GLU A 22 30.41 29.41 -8.98
C GLU A 22 29.16 30.20 -8.64
N VAL A 23 28.21 29.54 -7.97
CA VAL A 23 27.04 30.21 -7.42
C VAL A 23 27.48 31.03 -6.23
N ASP A 24 27.10 32.32 -6.16
CA ASP A 24 27.45 33.18 -5.03
C ASP A 24 26.90 32.57 -3.73
N GLN A 25 27.83 32.17 -2.87
CA GLN A 25 27.48 31.57 -1.57
C GLN A 25 26.69 32.52 -0.67
N ASN A 26 26.78 33.85 -0.87
CA ASN A 26 26.02 34.85 -0.11
C ASN A 26 24.58 34.91 -0.60
N GLU A 27 24.35 34.76 -1.90
CA GLU A 27 23.03 34.64 -2.48
C GLU A 27 22.31 33.40 -1.95
N LEU A 28 23.00 32.26 -1.85
CA LEU A 28 22.48 31.01 -1.25
C LEU A 28 22.19 31.13 0.26
N ARG A 29 22.94 31.93 1.00
CA ARG A 29 22.72 32.16 2.43
C ARG A 29 21.52 33.08 2.70
N GLN A 30 21.17 33.96 1.77
CA GLN A 30 20.03 34.87 1.89
C GLN A 30 18.70 34.19 1.56
N THR A 31 18.70 32.99 1.00
CA THR A 31 17.54 32.27 0.51
C THR A 31 16.93 31.28 1.50
N GLY A 32 16.92 31.60 2.79
CA GLY A 32 16.33 30.74 3.83
C GLY A 32 14.84 30.37 3.63
N ASN A 33 14.18 30.94 2.61
CA ASN A 33 12.79 30.68 2.23
C ASN A 33 12.59 30.36 0.74
N THR A 34 13.64 30.02 0.01
CA THR A 34 13.51 29.67 -1.42
C THR A 34 12.92 28.30 -1.63
N PRO A 35 12.26 28.08 -2.79
CA PRO A 35 11.87 26.76 -3.28
C PRO A 35 13.04 25.78 -3.21
N ILE A 36 12.76 24.50 -3.04
CA ILE A 36 13.81 23.47 -3.16
C ILE A 36 14.17 23.32 -4.64
N GLU A 37 15.07 24.17 -5.10
CA GLU A 37 15.71 24.06 -6.41
C GLU A 37 17.09 23.43 -6.25
N PHE A 38 17.31 22.34 -7.00
CA PHE A 38 18.62 21.70 -7.02
C PHE A 38 19.53 22.44 -7.99
N ILE A 39 20.69 22.88 -7.49
CA ILE A 39 21.72 23.52 -8.30
C ILE A 39 22.52 22.43 -8.99
N ASN A 40 22.24 22.22 -10.27
CA ASN A 40 22.85 21.19 -11.08
C ASN A 40 24.01 21.76 -11.91
N TYR A 41 24.98 20.89 -12.23
CA TYR A 41 26.01 21.21 -13.18
C TYR A 41 25.43 21.31 -14.60
N THR A 42 25.77 22.37 -15.33
CA THR A 42 25.26 22.64 -16.68
C THR A 42 26.29 22.45 -17.80
N GLY A 43 27.50 22.06 -17.45
CA GLY A 43 28.57 21.81 -18.41
C GLY A 43 28.50 20.43 -19.08
N PRO A 44 29.52 20.07 -19.89
CA PRO A 44 29.55 18.75 -20.51
C PRO A 44 29.71 17.64 -19.47
N HIS A 45 28.90 16.57 -19.59
CA HIS A 45 28.95 15.40 -18.72
C HIS A 45 30.18 14.55 -19.05
N ALA A 46 30.98 14.21 -18.04
CA ALA A 46 32.34 13.70 -18.29
C ALA A 46 32.41 12.21 -18.63
N GLU A 47 31.53 11.30 -18.22
CA GLU A 47 31.73 9.85 -18.43
C GLU A 47 30.47 8.96 -18.38
N ILE A 48 29.34 9.42 -17.86
CA ILE A 48 28.08 8.65 -17.83
C ILE A 48 27.00 9.54 -18.42
N ASP A 49 26.89 9.49 -19.72
CA ASP A 49 26.02 10.37 -20.51
C ASP A 49 24.71 9.72 -20.96
N SER A 50 24.55 8.40 -20.74
CA SER A 50 23.33 7.72 -21.13
C SER A 50 22.43 7.39 -19.94
N LEU A 51 21.13 7.66 -20.08
CA LEU A 51 20.12 7.26 -19.09
C LEU A 51 20.18 5.77 -18.75
N ARG A 52 20.55 4.92 -19.70
CA ARG A 52 20.72 3.49 -19.49
C ARG A 52 21.89 3.17 -18.55
N ALA A 53 23.02 3.84 -18.71
CA ALA A 53 24.19 3.64 -17.83
C ALA A 53 23.88 4.12 -16.41
N ILE A 54 23.19 5.27 -16.27
CA ILE A 54 22.76 5.81 -14.98
C ILE A 54 21.75 4.87 -14.30
N ALA A 55 20.75 4.38 -15.02
CA ALA A 55 19.79 3.40 -14.51
C ALA A 55 20.47 2.10 -14.07
N GLY A 56 21.49 1.63 -14.81
CA GLY A 56 22.31 0.45 -14.45
C GLY A 56 22.98 0.54 -13.09
N ILE A 57 23.31 1.76 -12.62
CA ILE A 57 23.80 1.98 -11.25
C ILE A 57 22.72 1.54 -10.25
N GLY A 58 21.51 2.06 -10.39
CA GLY A 58 20.37 1.72 -9.51
C GLY A 58 20.04 0.22 -9.54
N GLU A 59 19.99 -0.37 -10.73
CA GLU A 59 19.73 -1.81 -10.90
C GLU A 59 20.76 -2.68 -10.18
N SER A 60 22.04 -2.30 -10.22
CA SER A 60 23.12 -3.03 -9.53
C SER A 60 23.00 -3.00 -8.01
N LEU A 61 22.34 -1.97 -7.46
CA LEU A 61 22.13 -1.79 -6.02
C LEU A 61 20.93 -2.60 -5.48
N ALA A 62 20.08 -3.12 -6.35
CA ALA A 62 18.84 -3.81 -5.95
C ALA A 62 19.08 -5.03 -5.03
N GLY A 63 20.24 -5.66 -5.10
CA GLY A 63 20.61 -6.75 -4.20
C GLY A 63 20.71 -6.37 -2.72
N ALA A 64 20.70 -5.08 -2.37
CA ALA A 64 20.69 -4.63 -0.98
C ALA A 64 19.47 -5.11 -0.22
N ALA A 65 18.28 -5.07 -0.82
CA ALA A 65 17.03 -5.53 -0.22
C ALA A 65 17.05 -7.01 0.22
N GLN A 66 17.92 -7.82 -0.41
CA GLN A 66 18.05 -9.25 -0.09
C GLN A 66 19.25 -9.54 0.83
N ARG A 67 20.34 -8.77 0.71
CA ARG A 67 21.62 -9.04 1.37
C ARG A 67 21.97 -8.05 2.49
N GLY A 68 21.09 -7.10 2.77
CA GLY A 68 21.32 -6.03 3.72
C GLY A 68 22.23 -4.91 3.19
N ARG A 69 23.03 -5.16 2.15
CA ARG A 69 23.91 -4.16 1.52
C ARG A 69 24.28 -4.55 0.10
N ALA A 70 24.39 -3.55 -0.79
CA ALA A 70 24.93 -3.70 -2.14
C ALA A 70 25.70 -2.44 -2.55
N GLY A 71 26.57 -2.58 -3.55
CA GLY A 71 27.35 -1.50 -4.15
C GLY A 71 28.68 -1.24 -3.47
N ASP A 72 29.32 -0.14 -3.87
CA ASP A 72 30.62 0.33 -3.40
C ASP A 72 30.45 1.65 -2.65
N LEU A 73 30.88 1.71 -1.39
CA LEU A 73 30.79 2.91 -0.54
C LEU A 73 31.58 4.09 -1.09
N ASN A 74 32.61 3.83 -1.91
CA ASN A 74 33.36 4.90 -2.59
C ASN A 74 32.59 5.55 -3.73
N ARG A 75 31.61 4.85 -4.32
CA ARG A 75 30.81 5.36 -5.44
C ARG A 75 29.33 5.42 -5.09
N TYR A 76 28.65 4.30 -5.17
CA TYR A 76 27.23 4.20 -4.85
C TYR A 76 27.00 2.93 -4.06
N ALA A 77 26.30 3.03 -2.95
CA ALA A 77 25.91 1.89 -2.13
C ALA A 77 24.50 2.07 -1.58
N VAL A 78 23.83 0.97 -1.28
CA VAL A 78 22.59 0.96 -0.51
C VAL A 78 22.77 0.03 0.69
N ILE A 79 22.32 0.49 1.85
CA ILE A 79 22.18 -0.28 3.08
C ILE A 79 20.70 -0.48 3.35
N HIS A 80 20.26 -1.72 3.36
CA HIS A 80 18.89 -2.13 3.74
C HIS A 80 18.84 -2.26 5.27
N ALA A 81 18.44 -1.19 5.96
CA ALA A 81 18.44 -1.08 7.41
C ALA A 81 17.08 -1.47 7.97
N VAL A 82 16.87 -2.75 8.20
CA VAL A 82 15.60 -3.34 8.65
C VAL A 82 15.78 -4.12 9.95
N ASP A 83 14.87 -3.92 10.91
CA ASP A 83 14.78 -4.70 12.15
C ASP A 83 13.33 -5.15 12.39
N PRO A 84 12.99 -6.40 12.03
CA PRO A 84 11.63 -6.92 12.18
C PRO A 84 11.26 -7.20 13.65
N SER A 85 12.21 -7.20 14.58
CA SER A 85 11.96 -7.42 16.01
C SER A 85 11.39 -6.17 16.69
N VAL A 86 11.69 -4.98 16.17
CA VAL A 86 11.20 -3.68 16.65
C VAL A 86 9.93 -3.31 15.90
N LYS A 87 8.85 -3.03 16.63
CA LYS A 87 7.52 -2.73 16.07
C LYS A 87 7.24 -1.23 15.93
N THR A 88 8.05 -0.38 16.54
CA THR A 88 7.86 1.07 16.52
C THR A 88 8.96 1.75 15.70
N GLY A 89 8.58 2.72 14.89
CA GLY A 89 9.47 3.42 13.97
C GLY A 89 9.61 2.72 12.62
N LEU A 90 10.11 3.46 11.63
CA LEU A 90 10.28 3.01 10.25
C LEU A 90 11.64 2.35 10.05
N ASP A 91 11.65 1.32 9.22
CA ASP A 91 12.85 0.83 8.56
C ASP A 91 13.18 1.75 7.38
N ALA A 92 14.38 1.62 6.82
CA ALA A 92 14.75 2.39 5.63
C ALA A 92 15.83 1.69 4.79
N ASP A 93 15.82 2.01 3.49
CA ASP A 93 17.02 1.90 2.66
C ASP A 93 17.79 3.21 2.72
N ILE A 94 19.11 3.11 2.87
CA ILE A 94 20.00 4.26 2.90
C ILE A 94 20.88 4.19 1.66
N MET A 95 20.60 5.05 0.68
CA MET A 95 21.43 5.18 -0.51
C MET A 95 22.56 6.18 -0.24
N ILE A 96 23.80 5.72 -0.42
CA ILE A 96 25.00 6.50 -0.17
C ILE A 96 25.59 6.94 -1.50
N ILE A 97 25.86 8.24 -1.63
CA ILE A 97 26.67 8.80 -2.71
C ILE A 97 28.07 9.01 -2.16
N GLY A 98 28.99 8.11 -2.54
CA GLY A 98 30.36 8.10 -2.05
C GLY A 98 31.23 9.19 -2.69
N SER A 99 32.40 9.44 -2.13
CA SER A 99 33.33 10.51 -2.58
C SER A 99 33.86 10.33 -4.01
N GLY A 100 33.89 9.11 -4.52
CA GLY A 100 34.27 8.80 -5.90
C GLY A 100 33.08 8.75 -6.87
N ALA A 101 31.87 9.08 -6.43
CA ALA A 101 30.71 9.16 -7.31
C ALA A 101 30.80 10.39 -8.23
N LYS A 102 30.39 10.20 -9.48
CA LYS A 102 30.25 11.29 -10.44
C LYS A 102 28.74 11.47 -10.68
N VAL A 103 28.17 12.45 -10.02
CA VAL A 103 26.76 12.82 -10.16
C VAL A 103 26.65 14.33 -10.03
N ASP A 104 26.02 14.95 -10.99
CA ASP A 104 26.03 16.40 -11.21
C ASP A 104 24.66 16.99 -11.51
N HIS A 105 23.63 16.12 -11.56
CA HIS A 105 22.27 16.56 -11.87
C HIS A 105 21.24 15.76 -11.07
N ILE A 106 20.22 16.43 -10.54
CA ILE A 106 19.19 15.79 -9.73
C ILE A 106 18.42 14.70 -10.49
N ASN A 107 18.20 14.88 -11.79
CA ASN A 107 17.53 13.86 -12.59
C ASN A 107 18.34 12.55 -12.66
N ASN A 108 19.69 12.64 -12.64
CA ASN A 108 20.56 11.46 -12.58
C ASN A 108 20.36 10.71 -11.27
N VAL A 109 20.30 11.43 -10.14
CA VAL A 109 19.99 10.84 -8.81
C VAL A 109 18.61 10.18 -8.84
N ARG A 110 17.59 10.85 -9.39
CA ARG A 110 16.23 10.32 -9.52
C ARG A 110 16.17 9.07 -10.39
N VAL A 111 16.92 9.03 -11.49
CA VAL A 111 17.02 7.83 -12.35
C VAL A 111 17.65 6.66 -11.61
N ILE A 112 18.72 6.88 -10.82
CA ILE A 112 19.35 5.85 -9.99
C ILE A 112 18.34 5.30 -8.97
N ILE A 113 17.65 6.18 -8.24
CA ILE A 113 16.65 5.77 -7.25
C ILE A 113 15.52 5.01 -7.92
N ALA A 114 14.97 5.52 -9.03
CA ALA A 114 13.86 4.87 -9.73
C ALA A 114 14.25 3.48 -10.24
N ALA A 115 15.44 3.32 -10.83
CA ALA A 115 15.92 2.03 -11.28
C ALA A 115 16.15 1.04 -10.13
N TYR A 116 16.66 1.51 -8.99
CA TYR A 116 16.74 0.74 -7.75
C TYR A 116 15.36 0.24 -7.31
N LEU A 117 14.37 1.14 -7.21
CA LEU A 117 13.01 0.82 -6.75
C LEU A 117 12.31 -0.19 -7.68
N ARG A 118 12.46 -0.01 -8.98
CA ARG A 118 11.92 -0.96 -9.97
C ARG A 118 12.49 -2.37 -9.79
N ARG A 119 13.80 -2.46 -9.63
CA ARG A 119 14.49 -3.76 -9.56
C ARG A 119 14.37 -4.42 -8.20
N ALA A 120 14.45 -3.66 -7.11
CA ALA A 120 14.38 -4.19 -5.73
C ALA A 120 12.95 -4.50 -5.29
N TYR A 121 11.99 -3.64 -5.66
CA TYR A 121 10.62 -3.67 -5.13
C TYR A 121 9.53 -3.88 -6.18
N GLY A 122 9.88 -3.95 -7.47
CA GLY A 122 8.93 -4.24 -8.54
C GLY A 122 7.99 -3.09 -8.90
N TYR A 123 8.30 -1.84 -8.52
CA TYR A 123 7.50 -0.69 -8.93
C TYR A 123 7.45 -0.53 -10.45
N SER A 124 6.33 -0.01 -10.96
CA SER A 124 6.26 0.45 -12.35
C SER A 124 7.26 1.59 -12.60
N GLU A 125 7.60 1.86 -13.85
CA GLU A 125 8.50 2.97 -14.17
C GLU A 125 7.91 4.31 -13.72
N LYS A 126 6.61 4.53 -13.93
CA LYS A 126 5.91 5.74 -13.49
C LYS A 126 6.00 5.90 -11.98
N ASP A 127 5.60 4.88 -11.22
CA ASP A 127 5.57 4.95 -9.76
C ASP A 127 6.98 5.12 -9.17
N ALA A 128 7.97 4.41 -9.70
CA ALA A 128 9.35 4.53 -9.26
C ALA A 128 9.91 5.95 -9.48
N ARG A 129 9.58 6.59 -10.62
CA ARG A 129 9.97 7.99 -10.89
C ARG A 129 9.26 8.96 -9.94
N THR A 130 7.97 8.76 -9.70
CA THR A 130 7.20 9.57 -8.74
C THR A 130 7.80 9.46 -7.34
N ILE A 131 8.06 8.25 -6.85
CA ILE A 131 8.68 8.03 -5.54
C ILE A 131 10.08 8.66 -5.50
N ALA A 132 10.90 8.49 -6.54
CA ALA A 132 12.25 9.07 -6.60
C ALA A 132 12.22 10.60 -6.52
N HIS A 133 11.23 11.24 -7.15
CA HIS A 133 11.04 12.68 -7.06
C HIS A 133 10.74 13.11 -5.62
N PHE A 134 9.75 12.49 -4.98
CA PHE A 134 9.40 12.77 -3.59
C PHE A 134 10.55 12.46 -2.63
N VAL A 135 11.24 11.34 -2.79
CA VAL A 135 12.41 10.96 -1.97
C VAL A 135 13.51 12.02 -2.03
N THR A 136 13.79 12.58 -3.20
CA THR A 136 14.83 13.62 -3.32
C THR A 136 14.44 14.90 -2.59
N ILE A 137 13.18 15.34 -2.70
CA ILE A 137 12.68 16.53 -1.98
C ILE A 137 12.61 16.25 -0.48
N TYR A 138 12.08 15.10 -0.06
CA TYR A 138 12.07 14.68 1.34
C TYR A 138 13.45 14.76 1.99
N ASN A 139 14.47 14.21 1.32
CA ASN A 139 15.83 14.24 1.81
C ASN A 139 16.47 15.64 1.78
N ALA A 140 16.01 16.54 0.92
CA ALA A 140 16.44 17.94 0.92
C ALA A 140 15.77 18.74 2.04
N VAL A 141 14.46 18.55 2.26
CA VAL A 141 13.71 19.18 3.36
C VAL A 141 14.33 18.84 4.72
N TYR A 142 14.68 17.57 4.92
CA TYR A 142 15.18 17.09 6.21
C TYR A 142 16.69 16.90 6.25
N ARG A 143 17.43 17.61 5.38
CA ARG A 143 18.90 17.56 5.36
C ARG A 143 19.50 17.88 6.73
N GLY A 144 20.18 16.89 7.36
CA GLY A 144 20.86 17.07 8.66
C GLY A 144 19.94 17.10 9.88
N ASP A 145 18.63 17.04 9.72
CA ASP A 145 17.67 17.04 10.85
C ASP A 145 17.62 15.68 11.55
N MET A 146 18.63 15.41 12.36
CA MET A 146 18.70 14.17 13.14
C MET A 146 17.59 14.05 14.17
N ASN A 147 16.90 15.12 14.58
CA ASN A 147 15.77 15.03 15.51
C ASN A 147 14.56 14.43 14.79
N MET A 148 14.29 14.90 13.57
CA MET A 148 13.24 14.31 12.73
C MET A 148 13.54 12.82 12.48
N PHE A 149 14.76 12.46 12.04
CA PHE A 149 15.12 11.05 11.81
C PHE A 149 14.97 10.21 13.09
N LYS A 150 15.41 10.68 14.24
CA LYS A 150 15.24 9.97 15.52
C LYS A 150 13.78 9.76 15.92
N SER A 151 12.90 10.69 15.57
CA SER A 151 11.48 10.58 15.89
C SER A 151 10.73 9.57 15.01
N LYS A 152 11.20 9.34 13.78
CA LYS A 152 10.51 8.50 12.79
C LYS A 152 11.11 7.10 12.63
N TYR A 153 12.44 6.96 12.78
CA TYR A 153 13.14 5.75 12.36
C TYR A 153 13.65 4.89 13.51
N LYS A 154 13.73 3.59 13.26
CA LYS A 154 14.31 2.60 14.18
C LYS A 154 15.80 2.82 14.41
N ALA A 155 16.32 2.32 15.53
CA ALA A 155 17.74 2.40 15.86
C ALA A 155 18.67 1.79 14.79
N VAL A 156 18.21 0.76 14.08
CA VAL A 156 18.96 0.12 12.98
C VAL A 156 19.22 1.09 11.81
N VAL A 157 18.32 2.02 11.54
CA VAL A 157 18.50 3.08 10.54
C VAL A 157 19.45 4.14 11.08
N LEU A 158 19.19 4.63 12.30
CA LEU A 158 19.93 5.74 12.91
C LEU A 158 21.42 5.46 13.07
N LYS A 159 21.82 4.23 13.35
CA LYS A 159 23.24 3.82 13.47
C LYS A 159 24.02 3.95 12.15
N ASN A 160 23.32 4.01 11.01
CA ASN A 160 23.94 4.15 9.69
C ASN A 160 23.90 5.59 9.17
N LEU A 161 23.31 6.53 9.91
CA LEU A 161 23.22 7.95 9.55
C LEU A 161 24.19 8.80 10.35
N THR A 162 24.72 9.83 9.68
CA THR A 162 25.52 10.88 10.33
C THR A 162 24.93 12.25 10.00
N ALA A 163 24.98 13.17 10.95
CA ALA A 163 24.31 14.46 10.84
C ALA A 163 24.79 15.31 9.66
N ASP A 164 26.07 15.18 9.30
CA ASP A 164 26.69 15.88 8.18
C ASP A 164 26.33 15.30 6.81
N LYS A 165 25.80 14.06 6.75
CA LYS A 165 25.50 13.34 5.51
C LYS A 165 24.02 12.99 5.32
N ALA A 166 23.25 12.91 6.42
CA ALA A 166 21.86 12.52 6.36
C ALA A 166 21.03 13.49 5.50
N GLY A 167 20.38 12.95 4.47
CA GLY A 167 19.61 13.71 3.49
C GLY A 167 20.43 14.14 2.26
N LEU A 168 19.87 15.05 1.46
CA LEU A 168 20.41 15.49 0.18
C LEU A 168 20.63 17.02 0.19
N ALA A 169 21.84 17.46 -0.13
CA ALA A 169 22.12 18.88 -0.28
C ALA A 169 21.48 19.45 -1.57
N LEU A 170 21.25 20.76 -1.63
CA LEU A 170 20.73 21.42 -2.83
C LEU A 170 21.77 21.52 -3.94
N ARG A 171 23.05 21.58 -3.59
CA ARG A 171 24.17 21.75 -4.53
C ARG A 171 24.77 20.41 -4.93
N TYR A 172 24.94 20.20 -6.23
CA TYR A 172 25.51 18.97 -6.80
C TYR A 172 26.94 18.66 -6.31
N ASP A 173 27.76 19.69 -6.08
CA ASP A 173 29.15 19.57 -5.63
C ASP A 173 29.27 19.12 -4.16
N GLU A 174 28.18 19.15 -3.41
CA GLU A 174 28.09 18.62 -2.05
C GLU A 174 27.57 17.18 -1.98
N TRP A 175 27.19 16.57 -3.09
CA TRP A 175 26.64 15.21 -3.06
C TRP A 175 27.71 14.13 -2.87
N PRO A 176 28.84 14.13 -3.59
CA PRO A 176 29.86 13.10 -3.41
C PRO A 176 30.45 13.11 -2.00
N GLY A 177 30.39 11.98 -1.32
CA GLY A 177 30.95 11.78 0.02
C GLY A 177 30.14 12.40 1.18
N LYS A 178 29.10 13.19 0.89
CA LYS A 178 28.31 13.92 1.89
C LYS A 178 26.81 13.63 1.82
N THR A 179 26.39 12.51 1.24
CA THR A 179 24.97 12.23 1.01
C THR A 179 24.59 10.83 1.44
N GLN A 180 23.57 10.75 2.28
CA GLN A 180 22.88 9.55 2.72
C GLN A 180 21.37 9.75 2.50
N ILE A 181 20.87 9.33 1.33
CA ILE A 181 19.45 9.43 0.98
C ILE A 181 18.69 8.35 1.73
N VAL A 182 17.77 8.78 2.59
CA VAL A 182 16.89 7.89 3.36
C VAL A 182 15.62 7.62 2.57
N ILE A 183 15.32 6.37 2.29
CA ILE A 183 14.12 5.89 1.62
C ILE A 183 13.31 5.11 2.66
N PRO A 184 12.25 5.67 3.23
CA PRO A 184 11.48 5.03 4.29
C PRO A 184 10.75 3.80 3.77
N LEU A 185 10.78 2.73 4.55
CA LEU A 185 10.09 1.48 4.25
C LEU A 185 8.85 1.35 5.13
N SER A 186 7.75 0.92 4.50
CA SER A 186 6.52 0.57 5.20
C SER A 186 6.72 -0.68 6.06
N ASP A 187 6.16 -0.70 7.27
CA ASP A 187 6.15 -1.89 8.15
C ASP A 187 5.32 -3.05 7.58
N GLN A 188 4.55 -2.79 6.54
CA GLN A 188 3.69 -3.78 5.93
C GLN A 188 4.50 -4.69 5.00
N LYS A 189 4.53 -5.98 5.35
CA LYS A 189 5.19 -7.01 4.57
C LYS A 189 4.31 -7.38 3.38
N TYR A 190 4.64 -6.87 2.20
CA TYR A 190 3.96 -7.29 0.98
C TYR A 190 4.92 -8.04 0.07
N SER A 191 4.59 -9.27 -0.21
CA SER A 191 5.25 -10.03 -1.26
C SER A 191 4.85 -9.46 -2.63
N GLY A 192 5.73 -8.64 -3.20
CA GLY A 192 5.67 -8.30 -4.64
C GLY A 192 4.68 -7.21 -5.03
N THR A 193 4.23 -6.33 -4.12
CA THR A 193 3.24 -5.30 -4.41
C THR A 193 3.65 -3.89 -4.01
N LEU A 194 2.91 -2.91 -4.46
CA LEU A 194 3.09 -1.47 -4.49
C LEU A 194 3.46 -0.76 -3.15
N SER A 195 3.48 -1.43 -2.01
CA SER A 195 3.46 -0.79 -0.70
C SER A 195 4.71 -1.03 0.16
N THR A 196 5.90 -1.14 -0.44
CA THR A 196 7.12 -1.34 0.35
C THR A 196 7.74 -0.02 0.81
N ILE A 197 7.53 1.06 0.05
CA ILE A 197 7.99 2.41 0.41
C ILE A 197 6.89 3.11 1.21
N ASP A 198 7.26 3.77 2.31
CA ASP A 198 6.30 4.59 3.07
C ASP A 198 6.01 5.90 2.34
N THR A 199 4.99 5.87 1.49
CA THR A 199 4.57 7.02 0.68
C THR A 199 4.05 8.17 1.54
N SER A 200 3.49 7.91 2.72
CA SER A 200 3.03 8.94 3.67
C SER A 200 4.19 9.80 4.18
N SER A 201 5.31 9.16 4.55
CA SER A 201 6.47 9.88 5.06
C SER A 201 7.14 10.75 4.01
N ILE A 202 7.30 10.25 2.78
CA ILE A 202 7.95 11.02 1.71
C ILE A 202 7.06 12.11 1.11
N SER A 203 5.75 12.07 1.35
CA SER A 203 4.79 13.08 0.92
C SER A 203 4.14 13.81 2.10
N ASP A 204 4.86 13.94 3.20
CA ASP A 204 4.37 14.69 4.34
C ASP A 204 4.17 16.18 4.01
N LYS A 205 3.47 16.89 4.89
CA LYS A 205 3.09 18.30 4.68
C LYS A 205 4.29 19.17 4.32
N ASN A 206 5.44 19.00 4.99
CA ASN A 206 6.60 19.85 4.76
C ASN A 206 7.19 19.62 3.36
N VAL A 207 7.20 18.38 2.90
CA VAL A 207 7.62 18.02 1.53
C VAL A 207 6.67 18.60 0.50
N VAL A 208 5.36 18.42 0.67
CA VAL A 208 4.35 18.96 -0.23
C VAL A 208 4.38 20.49 -0.25
N ASP A 209 4.54 21.14 0.90
CA ASP A 209 4.64 22.60 0.97
C ASP A 209 5.84 23.11 0.18
N LYS A 210 6.99 22.40 0.21
CA LYS A 210 8.17 22.76 -0.60
C LYS A 210 7.95 22.51 -2.09
N MET A 211 7.24 21.48 -2.47
CA MET A 211 6.84 21.27 -3.88
C MET A 211 5.91 22.39 -4.37
N ARG A 212 5.03 22.90 -3.51
CA ARG A 212 4.10 24.00 -3.84
C ARG A 212 4.80 25.36 -4.04
N GLU A 213 6.03 25.51 -3.59
CA GLU A 213 6.84 26.70 -3.83
C GLU A 213 7.39 26.78 -5.27
N GLN A 214 7.42 25.67 -6.03
CA GLN A 214 7.78 25.66 -7.45
C GLN A 214 6.72 26.37 -8.31
N ASP A 215 7.12 26.90 -9.46
CA ASP A 215 6.21 27.65 -10.34
C ASP A 215 5.00 26.82 -10.81
N ASP A 216 5.22 25.55 -11.15
CA ASP A 216 4.18 24.60 -11.52
C ASP A 216 3.59 23.84 -10.34
N LYS A 217 4.07 24.15 -9.10
CA LYS A 217 3.71 23.52 -7.82
C LYS A 217 3.84 21.98 -7.86
N ASP A 218 4.65 21.46 -8.78
CA ASP A 218 4.83 20.02 -9.02
C ASP A 218 3.48 19.26 -9.18
N ILE A 219 2.49 19.91 -9.76
CA ILE A 219 1.11 19.40 -9.86
C ILE A 219 1.09 17.99 -10.45
N ALA A 220 1.80 17.75 -11.56
CA ALA A 220 1.82 16.46 -12.24
C ALA A 220 2.36 15.36 -11.33
N THR A 221 3.51 15.59 -10.68
CA THR A 221 4.14 14.63 -9.78
C THR A 221 3.28 14.36 -8.54
N ARG A 222 2.61 15.39 -8.02
CA ARG A 222 1.69 15.26 -6.89
C ARG A 222 0.43 14.46 -7.25
N LYS A 223 -0.13 14.65 -8.46
CA LYS A 223 -1.22 13.81 -8.98
C LYS A 223 -0.79 12.34 -9.09
N ASP A 224 0.39 12.07 -9.62
CA ASP A 224 0.92 10.70 -9.71
C ASP A 224 1.10 10.04 -8.33
N MET A 225 1.46 10.80 -7.30
CA MET A 225 1.51 10.30 -5.91
C MET A 225 0.12 9.99 -5.36
N ILE A 226 -0.89 10.81 -5.67
CA ILE A 226 -2.28 10.55 -5.29
C ILE A 226 -2.75 9.24 -5.92
N ASP A 227 -2.55 9.07 -7.23
CA ASP A 227 -2.89 7.83 -7.93
C ASP A 227 -2.19 6.60 -7.32
N LEU A 228 -0.93 6.75 -6.88
CA LEU A 228 -0.20 5.69 -6.19
C LEU A 228 -0.84 5.34 -4.85
N LYS A 229 -1.14 6.33 -4.01
CA LYS A 229 -1.80 6.14 -2.71
C LYS A 229 -3.18 5.49 -2.85
N GLU A 230 -3.94 5.82 -3.89
CA GLU A 230 -5.25 5.20 -4.17
C GLU A 230 -5.10 3.73 -4.54
N ARG A 231 -4.09 3.37 -5.35
CA ARG A 231 -3.79 1.96 -5.64
C ARG A 231 -3.32 1.21 -4.40
N GLU A 232 -2.51 1.84 -3.54
CA GLU A 232 -2.12 1.29 -2.24
C GLU A 232 -3.33 1.02 -1.36
N SER A 233 -4.26 1.97 -1.27
CA SER A 233 -5.53 1.82 -0.53
C SER A 233 -6.36 0.67 -1.08
N SER A 234 -6.55 0.60 -2.40
CA SER A 234 -7.32 -0.47 -3.05
C SER A 234 -6.71 -1.85 -2.78
N ALA A 235 -5.40 -1.99 -2.99
CA ALA A 235 -4.69 -3.24 -2.73
C ALA A 235 -4.75 -3.66 -1.25
N ALA A 236 -4.69 -2.71 -0.33
CA ALA A 236 -4.84 -2.98 1.10
C ALA A 236 -6.27 -3.43 1.46
N ARG A 237 -7.30 -2.85 0.84
CA ARG A 237 -8.69 -3.32 1.00
C ARG A 237 -8.89 -4.75 0.53
N ASP A 238 -8.31 -5.10 -0.62
CA ASP A 238 -8.38 -6.47 -1.11
C ASP A 238 -7.74 -7.45 -0.13
N ARG A 239 -6.57 -7.10 0.42
CA ARG A 239 -5.91 -7.91 1.46
C ARG A 239 -6.73 -7.97 2.75
N ALA A 240 -7.30 -6.84 3.20
CA ALA A 240 -8.18 -6.81 4.36
C ALA A 240 -9.38 -7.74 4.20
N ASN A 241 -9.97 -7.78 3.01
CA ASN A 241 -11.08 -8.68 2.70
C ASN A 241 -10.66 -10.15 2.77
N VAL A 242 -9.49 -10.50 2.23
CA VAL A 242 -8.94 -11.87 2.31
C VAL A 242 -8.62 -12.23 3.77
N ALA A 243 -7.94 -11.36 4.50
CA ALA A 243 -7.62 -11.58 5.91
C ALA A 243 -8.88 -11.71 6.78
N GLN A 244 -9.94 -10.96 6.47
CA GLN A 244 -11.23 -11.08 7.15
C GLN A 244 -11.88 -12.44 6.88
N GLN A 245 -11.87 -12.93 5.64
CA GLN A 245 -12.36 -14.26 5.31
C GLN A 245 -11.59 -15.37 6.04
N ASP A 246 -10.28 -15.22 6.11
CA ASP A 246 -9.39 -16.12 6.85
C ASP A 246 -9.66 -16.09 8.36
N ALA A 247 -9.91 -14.90 8.93
CA ALA A 247 -10.28 -14.74 10.33
C ALA A 247 -11.63 -15.40 10.64
N ASP A 248 -12.62 -15.24 9.75
CA ASP A 248 -13.93 -15.87 9.90
C ASP A 248 -13.85 -17.41 9.80
N ALA A 249 -13.00 -17.94 8.92
CA ALA A 249 -12.72 -19.37 8.84
C ALA A 249 -12.03 -19.89 10.12
N ALA A 250 -11.00 -19.18 10.59
CA ALA A 250 -10.30 -19.52 11.83
C ALA A 250 -11.22 -19.46 13.06
N ARG A 251 -12.15 -18.49 13.10
CA ARG A 251 -13.16 -18.39 14.18
C ARG A 251 -14.07 -19.61 14.22
N LYS A 252 -14.52 -20.09 13.05
CA LYS A 252 -15.34 -21.31 12.93
C LYS A 252 -14.56 -22.55 13.41
N GLU A 253 -13.30 -22.66 13.02
CA GLU A 253 -12.42 -23.75 13.47
C GLU A 253 -12.17 -23.71 14.98
N ALA A 254 -11.88 -22.53 15.53
CA ALA A 254 -11.69 -22.34 16.97
C ALA A 254 -12.95 -22.71 17.77
N ALA A 255 -14.14 -22.32 17.28
CA ALA A 255 -15.41 -22.68 17.90
C ALA A 255 -15.67 -24.21 17.87
N ALA A 256 -15.31 -24.89 16.78
CA ALA A 256 -15.41 -26.34 16.67
C ALA A 256 -14.47 -27.03 17.65
N LYS A 257 -13.20 -26.63 17.72
CA LYS A 257 -12.22 -27.16 18.68
C LYS A 257 -12.62 -26.90 20.12
N GLN A 258 -13.19 -25.75 20.42
CA GLN A 258 -13.71 -25.44 21.78
C GLN A 258 -14.88 -26.35 22.15
N SER A 259 -15.77 -26.64 21.21
CA SER A 259 -16.85 -27.59 21.41
C SER A 259 -16.34 -29.01 21.69
N GLU A 260 -15.34 -29.46 20.92
CA GLU A 260 -14.68 -30.76 21.12
C GLU A 260 -13.96 -30.84 22.47
N ALA A 261 -13.25 -29.77 22.88
CA ALA A 261 -12.58 -29.69 24.15
C ALA A 261 -13.58 -29.78 25.33
N THR A 262 -14.70 -29.05 25.22
CA THR A 262 -15.78 -29.09 26.22
C THR A 262 -16.40 -30.49 26.34
N ALA A 263 -16.66 -31.16 25.22
CA ALA A 263 -17.17 -32.53 25.19
C ALA A 263 -16.18 -33.51 25.83
N ALA A 264 -14.90 -33.42 25.50
CA ALA A 264 -13.85 -34.24 26.06
C ALA A 264 -13.68 -34.02 27.57
N GLN A 265 -13.79 -32.78 28.04
CA GLN A 265 -13.75 -32.46 29.48
C GLN A 265 -14.93 -33.13 30.23
N GLN A 266 -16.14 -33.03 29.66
CA GLN A 266 -17.33 -33.69 30.25
C GLN A 266 -17.18 -35.22 30.33
N GLU A 267 -16.57 -35.83 29.30
CA GLU A 267 -16.28 -37.27 29.32
C GLU A 267 -15.19 -37.65 30.33
N ALA A 268 -14.15 -36.84 30.45
CA ALA A 268 -13.11 -37.02 31.44
C ALA A 268 -13.65 -36.92 32.88
N ASP A 269 -14.54 -35.97 33.13
CA ASP A 269 -15.17 -35.79 34.46
C ASP A 269 -16.06 -36.99 34.78
N LYS A 270 -16.91 -37.47 33.85
CA LYS A 270 -17.72 -38.70 34.06
C LYS A 270 -16.84 -39.94 34.32
N SER A 271 -15.73 -40.06 33.58
CA SER A 271 -14.81 -41.18 33.77
C SER A 271 -14.12 -41.12 35.12
N LYS A 272 -13.77 -39.92 35.61
CA LYS A 272 -13.20 -39.69 36.93
C LYS A 272 -14.17 -40.07 38.07
N ASP A 273 -15.45 -39.68 37.91
CA ASP A 273 -16.50 -40.06 38.88
C ASP A 273 -16.71 -41.57 38.91
N SER A 274 -16.75 -42.22 37.75
CA SER A 274 -16.84 -43.68 37.65
C SER A 274 -15.64 -44.39 38.30
N ALA A 275 -14.43 -43.90 38.05
CA ALA A 275 -13.22 -44.43 38.67
C ALA A 275 -13.21 -44.26 40.20
N ALA A 276 -13.73 -43.13 40.71
CA ALA A 276 -13.87 -42.89 42.12
C ALA A 276 -14.86 -43.90 42.79
N GLN A 277 -16.00 -44.15 42.11
CA GLN A 277 -16.96 -45.15 42.58
C GLN A 277 -16.36 -46.56 42.56
N SER A 278 -15.66 -46.95 41.51
CA SER A 278 -14.99 -48.26 41.42
C SER A 278 -13.95 -48.44 42.52
N ARG A 279 -13.20 -47.39 42.89
CA ARG A 279 -12.28 -47.43 44.02
C ARG A 279 -12.98 -47.65 45.35
N GLN A 280 -14.10 -46.99 45.62
CA GLN A 280 -14.91 -47.18 46.83
C GLN A 280 -15.44 -48.61 46.93
N ASP A 281 -15.93 -49.14 45.79
CA ASP A 281 -16.44 -50.52 45.73
C ASP A 281 -15.33 -51.56 45.93
N ALA A 282 -14.16 -51.32 45.40
CA ALA A 282 -12.99 -52.17 45.59
C ALA A 282 -12.51 -52.15 47.06
N GLU A 283 -12.50 -50.98 47.68
CA GLU A 283 -12.14 -50.84 49.11
C GLU A 283 -13.13 -51.54 50.03
N LYS A 284 -14.44 -51.41 49.74
CA LYS A 284 -15.48 -52.12 50.45
C LYS A 284 -15.32 -53.65 50.35
N ALA A 285 -15.14 -54.15 49.10
CA ALA A 285 -14.91 -55.56 48.86
C ALA A 285 -13.66 -56.11 49.59
N ARG A 286 -12.59 -55.31 49.65
CA ARG A 286 -11.38 -55.66 50.40
C ARG A 286 -11.66 -55.79 51.91
N LYS A 287 -12.39 -54.84 52.48
CA LYS A 287 -12.79 -54.89 53.91
C LYS A 287 -13.65 -56.11 54.22
N ASP A 288 -14.60 -56.46 53.32
CA ASP A 288 -15.46 -57.61 53.45
C ASP A 288 -14.68 -58.93 53.29
N ALA A 289 -13.69 -58.99 52.42
CA ALA A 289 -12.78 -60.14 52.30
C ALA A 289 -11.87 -60.28 53.49
N GLU A 290 -11.32 -59.21 54.03
CA GLU A 290 -10.52 -59.24 55.28
C GLU A 290 -11.36 -59.71 56.53
N ALA A 291 -12.61 -59.25 56.63
CA ALA A 291 -13.53 -59.73 57.69
C ALA A 291 -13.82 -61.22 57.57
N ALA A 292 -14.11 -61.69 56.29
CA ALA A 292 -14.35 -63.13 56.05
C ALA A 292 -13.12 -64.00 56.33
N LYS A 293 -11.90 -63.51 55.99
CA LYS A 293 -10.66 -64.21 56.34
C LYS A 293 -10.46 -64.34 57.88
N LYS A 294 -10.78 -63.28 58.63
CA LYS A 294 -10.73 -63.29 60.09
C LYS A 294 -11.72 -64.30 60.70
N GLN A 295 -12.96 -64.33 60.15
CA GLN A 295 -13.98 -65.27 60.58
C GLN A 295 -13.55 -66.70 60.20
N ALA A 296 -13.10 -66.97 58.98
CA ALA A 296 -12.58 -68.31 58.63
C ALA A 296 -11.43 -68.77 59.56
N ALA A 297 -10.50 -67.87 59.86
CA ALA A 297 -9.40 -68.21 60.82
C ALA A 297 -9.91 -68.52 62.23
N GLN A 298 -10.97 -67.83 62.66
CA GLN A 298 -11.59 -68.10 63.96
C GLN A 298 -12.31 -69.46 63.95
N SER A 299 -13.09 -69.73 62.92
CA SER A 299 -13.79 -71.00 62.73
C SER A 299 -12.82 -72.17 62.59
N GLU A 300 -11.70 -71.98 61.88
CA GLU A 300 -10.63 -73.00 61.79
C GLU A 300 -9.97 -73.32 63.14
N LYS A 301 -9.66 -72.30 63.96
CA LYS A 301 -9.18 -72.47 65.31
C LYS A 301 -10.20 -73.22 66.21
N ALA A 302 -11.50 -72.88 66.08
CA ALA A 302 -12.56 -73.51 66.82
C ALA A 302 -12.73 -75.02 66.43
N ALA A 303 -12.63 -75.28 65.11
CA ALA A 303 -12.67 -76.62 64.55
C ALA A 303 -11.46 -77.45 64.99
N GLU A 304 -10.26 -76.90 65.00
CA GLU A 304 -9.06 -77.58 65.56
C GLU A 304 -9.19 -77.86 67.07
N ALA A 305 -9.71 -76.91 67.81
CA ALA A 305 -9.95 -77.10 69.24
C ALA A 305 -10.96 -78.22 69.53
N ALA A 306 -12.08 -78.21 68.79
CA ALA A 306 -13.10 -79.23 68.92
C ALA A 306 -12.55 -80.63 68.48
N LYS A 307 -11.73 -80.71 67.43
CA LYS A 307 -11.05 -81.92 66.98
C LYS A 307 -10.09 -82.44 68.03
N LYS A 308 -9.29 -81.61 68.64
CA LYS A 308 -8.39 -81.99 69.75
C LYS A 308 -9.16 -82.51 70.98
N GLN A 309 -10.34 -81.94 71.25
CA GLN A 309 -11.20 -82.38 72.31
C GLN A 309 -11.85 -83.73 72.02
N ALA A 310 -12.35 -83.96 70.78
CA ALA A 310 -12.83 -85.25 70.35
C ALA A 310 -11.75 -86.35 70.30
N GLN A 311 -10.50 -86.00 69.97
CA GLN A 311 -9.36 -86.93 70.04
C GLN A 311 -8.98 -87.33 71.46
N LYS A 312 -9.18 -86.46 72.47
CA LYS A 312 -8.94 -86.77 73.87
C LYS A 312 -9.99 -87.73 74.49
N ASN A 313 -11.23 -87.72 73.96
CA ASN A 313 -12.33 -88.53 74.38
C ASN A 313 -12.93 -89.32 73.21
N PRO A 314 -12.30 -90.38 72.69
CA PRO A 314 -12.68 -91.03 71.41
C PRO A 314 -14.05 -91.77 71.49
N ASN A 315 -14.60 -92.00 72.67
CA ASN A 315 -15.91 -92.63 72.91
C ASN A 315 -17.06 -91.61 73.08
N ASP A 316 -16.75 -90.33 73.11
CA ASP A 316 -17.77 -89.24 73.21
C ASP A 316 -18.33 -88.89 71.79
N ARG A 317 -19.48 -89.50 71.49
CA ARG A 317 -20.16 -89.31 70.22
C ARG A 317 -20.60 -87.86 70.01
N LYS A 318 -20.96 -87.10 71.06
CA LYS A 318 -21.33 -85.69 70.95
C LYS A 318 -20.16 -84.80 70.62
N ALA A 319 -18.98 -85.09 71.20
CA ALA A 319 -17.76 -84.34 70.87
C ALA A 319 -17.30 -84.60 69.45
N ALA A 320 -17.49 -85.81 68.90
CA ALA A 320 -17.20 -86.15 67.53
C ALA A 320 -18.15 -85.45 66.55
N GLU A 321 -19.46 -85.40 66.85
CA GLU A 321 -20.47 -84.68 66.07
C GLU A 321 -20.25 -83.16 66.07
N GLU A 322 -19.86 -82.58 67.19
CA GLU A 322 -19.51 -81.17 67.34
C GLU A 322 -18.25 -80.83 66.53
N ALA A 323 -17.23 -81.64 66.60
CA ALA A 323 -16.01 -81.47 65.79
C ALA A 323 -16.28 -81.54 64.32
N ALA A 324 -17.13 -82.50 63.85
CA ALA A 324 -17.55 -82.58 62.46
C ALA A 324 -18.33 -81.36 62.00
N LYS A 325 -19.26 -80.90 62.86
CA LYS A 325 -20.03 -79.69 62.59
C LYS A 325 -19.15 -78.43 62.49
N LYS A 326 -18.22 -78.29 63.45
CA LYS A 326 -17.24 -77.16 63.43
C LYS A 326 -16.28 -77.26 62.22
N GLN A 327 -15.95 -78.45 61.81
CA GLN A 327 -15.12 -78.63 60.59
C GLN A 327 -15.85 -78.28 59.32
N GLN A 328 -17.17 -78.61 59.21
CA GLN A 328 -18.00 -78.17 58.12
C GLN A 328 -18.18 -76.66 58.08
N GLU A 329 -18.40 -76.00 59.23
CA GLU A 329 -18.54 -74.56 59.36
C GLU A 329 -17.24 -73.86 58.95
N ALA A 330 -16.07 -74.33 59.46
CA ALA A 330 -14.75 -73.80 59.05
C ALA A 330 -14.46 -73.98 57.54
N ALA A 331 -14.87 -75.11 56.90
CA ALA A 331 -14.74 -75.33 55.47
C ALA A 331 -15.60 -74.35 54.66
N LYS A 332 -16.86 -74.10 55.14
CA LYS A 332 -17.78 -73.14 54.52
C LYS A 332 -17.24 -71.71 54.66
N ASP A 333 -16.79 -71.31 55.83
CA ASP A 333 -16.22 -69.98 56.06
C ASP A 333 -14.95 -69.75 55.21
N LYS A 334 -14.11 -70.78 55.08
CA LYS A 334 -12.90 -70.78 54.28
C LYS A 334 -13.26 -70.61 52.77
N GLN A 335 -14.31 -71.28 52.30
CA GLN A 335 -14.82 -71.15 50.94
C GLN A 335 -15.36 -69.73 50.70
N ASP A 336 -16.14 -69.18 51.66
CA ASP A 336 -16.70 -67.84 51.62
C ASP A 336 -15.59 -66.76 51.57
N ALA A 337 -14.58 -66.92 52.47
CA ALA A 337 -13.40 -66.05 52.47
C ALA A 337 -12.64 -66.07 51.10
N SER A 338 -12.45 -67.28 50.51
CA SER A 338 -11.81 -67.42 49.24
C SER A 338 -12.62 -66.75 48.11
N ASN A 339 -13.94 -66.90 48.13
CA ASN A 339 -14.83 -66.28 47.10
C ASN A 339 -14.80 -64.77 47.26
N LYS A 340 -14.86 -64.22 48.47
CA LYS A 340 -14.78 -62.78 48.73
C LYS A 340 -13.40 -62.20 48.39
N ASP A 341 -12.34 -62.96 48.60
CA ASP A 341 -10.97 -62.57 48.20
C ASP A 341 -10.83 -62.44 46.66
N LYS A 342 -11.37 -63.42 45.93
CA LYS A 342 -11.41 -63.37 44.44
C LYS A 342 -12.22 -62.15 43.97
N ALA A 343 -13.41 -61.94 44.50
CA ALA A 343 -14.26 -60.81 44.17
C ALA A 343 -13.61 -59.48 44.50
N ALA A 344 -12.87 -59.37 45.60
CA ALA A 344 -12.11 -58.17 45.96
C ALA A 344 -10.95 -57.90 44.97
N ALA A 345 -10.24 -59.00 44.56
CA ALA A 345 -9.18 -58.86 43.56
C ALA A 345 -9.71 -58.42 42.17
N GLU A 346 -10.88 -58.96 41.76
CA GLU A 346 -11.54 -58.56 40.50
C GLU A 346 -11.95 -57.08 40.55
N LYS A 347 -12.57 -56.63 41.63
CA LYS A 347 -12.94 -55.23 41.81
C LYS A 347 -11.73 -54.29 41.90
N ALA A 348 -10.65 -54.74 42.52
CA ALA A 348 -9.40 -53.95 42.56
C ALA A 348 -8.77 -53.81 41.17
N ASN A 349 -8.81 -54.85 40.35
CA ASN A 349 -8.34 -54.79 38.95
C ASN A 349 -9.24 -53.88 38.07
N ALA A 350 -10.55 -53.96 38.25
CA ALA A 350 -11.52 -53.07 37.57
C ALA A 350 -11.26 -51.62 37.95
N ALA A 351 -11.13 -51.29 39.23
CA ALA A 351 -10.85 -49.96 39.72
C ALA A 351 -9.51 -49.42 39.22
N LYS A 352 -8.48 -50.27 39.06
CA LYS A 352 -7.19 -49.88 38.47
C LYS A 352 -7.34 -49.54 37.00
N LYS A 353 -8.11 -50.33 36.26
CA LYS A 353 -8.38 -50.08 34.83
C LYS A 353 -9.18 -48.78 34.66
N ASP A 354 -10.27 -48.60 35.38
CA ASP A 354 -11.10 -47.39 35.31
C ASP A 354 -10.29 -46.12 35.66
N ASN A 355 -9.35 -46.24 36.59
CA ASN A 355 -8.45 -45.14 36.94
C ASN A 355 -7.49 -44.79 35.79
N GLN A 356 -6.93 -45.82 35.12
CA GLN A 356 -6.07 -45.60 33.93
C GLN A 356 -6.86 -44.97 32.78
N ASP A 357 -8.09 -45.41 32.54
CA ASP A 357 -8.97 -44.87 31.53
C ASP A 357 -9.35 -43.41 31.84
N ALA A 358 -9.63 -43.09 33.12
CA ALA A 358 -9.88 -41.72 33.56
C ALA A 358 -8.67 -40.78 33.37
N GLU A 359 -7.46 -41.26 33.71
CA GLU A 359 -6.23 -40.48 33.46
C GLU A 359 -5.96 -40.27 31.98
N ALA A 360 -6.23 -41.26 31.14
CA ALA A 360 -6.08 -41.14 29.69
C ALA A 360 -7.03 -40.09 29.11
N LYS A 361 -8.32 -40.14 29.49
CA LYS A 361 -9.33 -39.15 29.06
C LYS A 361 -9.01 -37.74 29.58
N GLN A 362 -8.46 -37.61 30.77
CA GLN A 362 -8.06 -36.31 31.28
C GLN A 362 -6.90 -35.71 30.52
N LYS A 363 -5.94 -36.52 30.07
CA LYS A 363 -4.84 -36.09 29.18
C LYS A 363 -5.36 -35.68 27.82
N GLU A 364 -6.31 -36.44 27.27
CA GLU A 364 -6.94 -36.12 25.98
C GLU A 364 -7.72 -34.79 26.05
N ALA A 365 -8.51 -34.59 27.11
CA ALA A 365 -9.25 -33.33 27.31
C ALA A 365 -8.31 -32.12 27.42
N ALA A 366 -7.19 -32.26 28.17
CA ALA A 366 -6.18 -31.21 28.28
C ALA A 366 -5.50 -30.90 26.91
N ALA A 367 -5.24 -31.93 26.10
CA ALA A 367 -4.68 -31.72 24.75
C ALA A 367 -5.65 -31.00 23.81
N LYS A 368 -6.94 -31.37 23.89
CA LYS A 368 -8.00 -30.68 23.09
C LYS A 368 -8.21 -29.24 23.56
N GLN A 369 -8.16 -28.98 24.86
CA GLN A 369 -8.24 -27.61 25.38
C GLN A 369 -7.08 -26.75 24.89
N LYS A 370 -5.86 -27.28 24.93
CA LYS A 370 -4.70 -26.57 24.38
C LYS A 370 -4.85 -26.27 22.88
N ALA A 371 -5.35 -27.23 22.10
CA ALA A 371 -5.59 -27.02 20.68
C ALA A 371 -6.68 -25.98 20.41
N ALA A 372 -7.69 -25.87 21.26
CA ALA A 372 -8.71 -24.82 21.20
C ALA A 372 -8.13 -23.45 21.54
N ASP A 373 -7.29 -23.35 22.57
CA ASP A 373 -6.63 -22.11 22.98
C ASP A 373 -5.66 -21.62 21.88
N ASP A 374 -4.89 -22.51 21.26
CA ASP A 374 -4.00 -22.20 20.15
C ASP A 374 -4.79 -21.69 18.91
N ALA A 375 -5.93 -22.30 18.60
CA ALA A 375 -6.82 -21.87 17.51
C ALA A 375 -7.47 -20.50 17.81
N ALA A 376 -7.86 -20.24 19.05
CA ALA A 376 -8.39 -18.93 19.47
C ALA A 376 -7.33 -17.82 19.32
N LYS A 377 -6.09 -18.10 19.68
CA LYS A 377 -4.97 -17.19 19.51
C LYS A 377 -4.72 -16.89 18.03
N GLN A 378 -4.71 -17.93 17.18
CA GLN A 378 -4.56 -17.76 15.73
C GLN A 378 -5.68 -16.92 15.13
N THR A 379 -6.91 -17.07 15.60
CA THR A 379 -8.05 -16.23 15.21
C THR A 379 -7.80 -14.76 15.54
N GLN A 380 -7.34 -14.47 16.78
CA GLN A 380 -7.02 -13.09 17.17
C GLN A 380 -5.90 -12.47 16.32
N ASP A 381 -4.88 -13.25 15.98
CA ASP A 381 -3.78 -12.76 15.16
C ASP A 381 -4.27 -12.40 13.74
N LYS A 382 -5.14 -13.22 13.15
CA LYS A 382 -5.77 -12.94 11.84
C LYS A 382 -6.73 -11.75 11.88
N GLU A 383 -7.52 -11.59 12.94
CA GLU A 383 -8.38 -10.42 13.14
C GLU A 383 -7.57 -9.12 13.25
N ARG A 384 -6.44 -9.17 13.94
CA ARG A 384 -5.52 -8.02 14.02
C ARG A 384 -4.91 -7.67 12.66
N GLU A 385 -4.54 -8.69 11.88
CA GLU A 385 -4.03 -8.50 10.52
C GLU A 385 -5.08 -7.82 9.64
N ALA A 386 -6.31 -8.31 9.61
CA ALA A 386 -7.42 -7.73 8.86
C ALA A 386 -7.69 -6.27 9.28
N ALA A 387 -7.71 -6.00 10.58
CA ALA A 387 -7.90 -4.65 11.11
C ALA A 387 -6.76 -3.70 10.72
N SER A 388 -5.52 -4.17 10.76
CA SER A 388 -4.34 -3.39 10.35
C SER A 388 -4.36 -3.03 8.87
N GLU A 389 -4.69 -3.98 7.99
CA GLU A 389 -4.83 -3.74 6.56
C GLU A 389 -5.94 -2.74 6.24
N LYS A 390 -7.08 -2.87 6.90
CA LYS A 390 -8.19 -1.92 6.76
C LYS A 390 -7.79 -0.52 7.21
N GLN A 391 -7.15 -0.40 8.36
CA GLN A 391 -6.69 0.89 8.87
C GLN A 391 -5.69 1.55 7.91
N PHE A 392 -4.77 0.78 7.34
CA PHE A 392 -3.83 1.27 6.34
C PHE A 392 -4.56 1.77 5.09
N ALA A 393 -5.51 0.99 4.57
CA ALA A 393 -6.32 1.37 3.42
C ALA A 393 -7.08 2.68 3.65
N ASP A 394 -7.74 2.81 4.80
CA ASP A 394 -8.51 4.00 5.17
C ASP A 394 -7.59 5.23 5.33
N THR A 395 -6.40 5.05 5.90
CA THR A 395 -5.40 6.12 6.03
C THR A 395 -4.95 6.61 4.65
N LYS A 396 -4.58 5.69 3.75
CA LYS A 396 -4.14 6.03 2.38
C LYS A 396 -5.22 6.73 1.57
N GLU A 397 -6.47 6.30 1.72
CA GLU A 397 -7.59 6.96 1.06
C GLU A 397 -7.80 8.39 1.59
N GLN A 398 -7.75 8.58 2.90
CA GLN A 398 -7.88 9.91 3.50
C GLN A 398 -6.76 10.86 3.05
N GLU A 399 -5.51 10.36 3.02
CA GLU A 399 -4.38 11.13 2.50
C GLU A 399 -4.60 11.49 1.03
N ALA A 400 -4.94 10.53 0.18
CA ALA A 400 -5.18 10.76 -1.25
C ALA A 400 -6.31 11.78 -1.48
N GLN A 401 -7.42 11.69 -0.71
CA GLN A 401 -8.53 12.65 -0.80
C GLN A 401 -8.11 14.05 -0.37
N SER A 402 -7.31 14.18 0.69
CA SER A 402 -6.77 15.47 1.14
C SER A 402 -5.85 16.07 0.08
N ASP A 403 -4.89 15.27 -0.41
CA ASP A 403 -3.92 15.70 -1.41
C ASP A 403 -4.62 16.11 -2.72
N ARG A 404 -5.70 15.41 -3.12
CA ARG A 404 -6.51 15.75 -4.30
C ARG A 404 -7.18 17.13 -4.16
N LYS A 405 -7.74 17.44 -2.99
CA LYS A 405 -8.31 18.76 -2.72
C LYS A 405 -7.25 19.86 -2.83
N ASP A 406 -6.07 19.61 -2.28
CA ASP A 406 -4.97 20.57 -2.30
C ASP A 406 -4.45 20.78 -3.72
N VAL A 407 -4.27 19.72 -4.50
CA VAL A 407 -3.86 19.79 -5.91
C VAL A 407 -4.90 20.55 -6.75
N ALA A 408 -6.19 20.28 -6.53
CA ALA A 408 -7.25 21.00 -7.24
C ALA A 408 -7.25 22.53 -6.91
N ALA A 409 -7.04 22.88 -5.63
CA ALA A 409 -6.94 24.28 -5.22
C ALA A 409 -5.71 24.97 -5.85
N ASP A 410 -4.55 24.31 -5.82
CA ASP A 410 -3.32 24.83 -6.41
C ASP A 410 -3.42 24.96 -7.93
N THR A 411 -4.07 24.00 -8.60
CA THR A 411 -4.34 24.08 -10.05
C THR A 411 -5.18 25.28 -10.40
N ARG A 412 -6.26 25.56 -9.64
CA ARG A 412 -7.08 26.76 -9.84
C ARG A 412 -6.25 28.04 -9.68
N LYS A 413 -5.42 28.08 -8.65
CA LYS A 413 -4.55 29.24 -8.39
C LYS A 413 -3.57 29.48 -9.55
N ILE A 414 -2.91 28.43 -10.07
CA ILE A 414 -2.02 28.55 -11.24
C ILE A 414 -2.79 29.07 -12.46
N ILE A 415 -4.01 28.58 -12.70
CA ILE A 415 -4.84 29.04 -13.81
C ILE A 415 -5.16 30.52 -13.65
N GLU A 416 -5.54 30.96 -12.46
CA GLU A 416 -5.84 32.35 -12.16
C GLU A 416 -4.60 33.25 -12.31
N GLU A 417 -3.45 32.82 -11.78
CA GLU A 417 -2.18 33.54 -11.89
C GLU A 417 -1.78 33.69 -13.37
N LYS A 418 -1.80 32.61 -14.15
CA LYS A 418 -1.47 32.64 -15.57
C LYS A 418 -2.48 33.45 -16.41
N ARG A 419 -3.76 33.49 -16.01
CA ARG A 419 -4.76 34.38 -16.61
C ARG A 419 -4.46 35.84 -16.33
N ALA A 420 -4.09 36.16 -15.07
CA ALA A 420 -3.73 37.51 -14.68
C ALA A 420 -2.44 37.99 -15.40
N GLU A 421 -1.43 37.10 -15.45
CA GLU A 421 -0.19 37.39 -16.18
C GLU A 421 -0.43 37.61 -17.69
N ARG A 422 -1.23 36.75 -18.34
CA ARG A 422 -1.60 36.95 -19.73
C ARG A 422 -2.31 38.28 -19.95
N LYS A 423 -3.28 38.58 -19.07
CA LYS A 423 -4.00 39.83 -19.14
C LYS A 423 -3.04 41.02 -19.03
N ALA A 424 -2.13 40.99 -18.05
CA ALA A 424 -1.15 42.07 -17.86
C ALA A 424 -0.17 42.19 -19.03
N GLN A 425 0.25 41.07 -19.63
CA GLN A 425 1.15 41.07 -20.79
C GLN A 425 0.44 41.49 -22.06
N ASP A 426 -0.83 41.09 -22.28
CA ASP A 426 -1.63 41.53 -23.40
C ASP A 426 -1.93 43.02 -23.30
N GLU A 427 -2.20 43.56 -22.10
CA GLU A 427 -2.35 44.97 -21.82
C GLU A 427 -1.05 45.74 -22.15
N ALA A 428 0.11 45.19 -21.77
CA ALA A 428 1.42 45.80 -22.05
C ALA A 428 1.80 45.71 -23.53
N ALA A 429 1.54 44.61 -24.18
CA ALA A 429 1.83 44.41 -25.62
C ALA A 429 0.88 45.17 -26.55
N PHE A 430 -0.35 45.44 -26.08
CA PHE A 430 -1.40 46.10 -26.83
C PHE A 430 -1.92 47.35 -26.08
N ALA A 431 -1.01 48.17 -25.54
CA ALA A 431 -1.34 49.32 -24.69
C ALA A 431 -2.38 50.30 -25.29
N SER A 432 -2.59 50.28 -26.61
CA SER A 432 -3.63 51.00 -27.34
C SER A 432 -4.82 50.15 -27.80
N ALA A 433 -4.70 48.84 -27.76
CA ALA A 433 -5.69 47.84 -28.18
C ALA A 433 -6.24 47.06 -27.01
N LEU A 434 -7.42 46.49 -27.16
CA LEU A 434 -8.01 45.52 -26.22
C LEU A 434 -8.21 44.20 -26.96
N PRO A 435 -7.19 43.29 -26.93
CA PRO A 435 -7.26 42.06 -27.71
C PRO A 435 -8.24 41.06 -27.07
N GLY A 436 -9.03 40.38 -27.91
CA GLY A 436 -9.89 39.26 -27.53
C GLY A 436 -9.82 38.18 -28.60
N ALA A 437 -9.70 36.90 -28.19
CA ALA A 437 -9.71 35.77 -29.08
C ALA A 437 -11.14 35.39 -29.43
N VAL A 438 -11.44 35.30 -30.74
CA VAL A 438 -12.76 34.94 -31.24
C VAL A 438 -12.64 33.91 -32.37
N LEU A 439 -13.69 33.13 -32.55
CA LEU A 439 -13.82 32.22 -33.70
C LEU A 439 -14.55 32.94 -34.83
N LYS A 440 -13.90 33.06 -35.96
CA LYS A 440 -14.47 33.60 -37.21
C LYS A 440 -14.73 32.45 -38.17
N VAL A 441 -15.96 32.25 -38.59
CA VAL A 441 -16.35 31.25 -39.58
C VAL A 441 -15.72 31.58 -40.94
N VAL A 442 -14.97 30.62 -41.47
CA VAL A 442 -14.32 30.75 -42.79
C VAL A 442 -14.99 29.89 -43.88
N ASP A 443 -15.70 28.83 -43.45
CA ASP A 443 -16.53 28.00 -44.31
C ASP A 443 -17.87 27.73 -43.63
N SER A 444 -18.91 28.36 -44.16
CA SER A 444 -20.27 28.22 -43.64
C SER A 444 -20.90 26.85 -43.94
N GLY A 445 -20.44 26.15 -44.98
CA GLY A 445 -20.95 24.83 -45.35
C GLY A 445 -20.51 23.75 -44.40
N SER A 446 -19.24 23.75 -43.99
CA SER A 446 -18.66 22.83 -43.01
C SER A 446 -18.57 23.41 -41.61
N MET A 447 -18.98 24.65 -41.41
CA MET A 447 -18.91 25.37 -40.11
C MET A 447 -17.50 25.44 -39.52
N LEU A 448 -16.49 25.54 -40.41
CA LEU A 448 -15.10 25.69 -39.99
C LEU A 448 -14.81 27.14 -39.65
N SER A 449 -13.97 27.33 -38.63
CA SER A 449 -13.58 28.64 -38.12
C SER A 449 -12.07 28.78 -38.00
N GLU A 450 -11.59 30.02 -38.03
CA GLU A 450 -10.24 30.41 -37.62
C GLU A 450 -10.31 31.18 -36.30
N VAL A 451 -9.23 31.13 -35.52
CA VAL A 451 -9.09 31.97 -34.32
C VAL A 451 -8.55 33.33 -34.75
N VAL A 452 -9.26 34.38 -34.38
CA VAL A 452 -8.86 35.77 -34.65
C VAL A 452 -8.70 36.48 -33.33
N LEU A 453 -7.58 37.15 -33.14
CA LEU A 453 -7.38 38.10 -32.07
C LEU A 453 -7.85 39.47 -32.55
N LEU A 454 -8.89 40.02 -31.94
CA LEU A 454 -9.46 41.33 -32.26
C LEU A 454 -9.08 42.34 -31.19
N ASP A 455 -8.90 43.59 -31.63
CA ASP A 455 -9.01 44.72 -30.70
C ASP A 455 -10.49 44.99 -30.41
N LEU A 456 -10.92 44.69 -29.20
CA LEU A 456 -12.31 44.82 -28.77
C LEU A 456 -12.80 46.31 -28.71
N LYS A 457 -11.87 47.27 -28.78
CA LYS A 457 -12.23 48.71 -28.85
C LYS A 457 -12.56 49.15 -30.26
N THR A 458 -11.84 48.60 -31.24
CA THR A 458 -11.94 49.06 -32.63
C THR A 458 -12.55 47.98 -33.54
N GLU A 459 -12.79 46.79 -32.99
CA GLU A 459 -13.26 45.57 -33.69
C GLU A 459 -12.37 45.16 -34.86
N LYS A 460 -11.15 45.68 -34.91
CA LYS A 460 -10.18 45.33 -35.97
C LYS A 460 -9.38 44.09 -35.57
N PRO A 461 -9.11 43.21 -36.53
CA PRO A 461 -8.26 42.04 -36.29
C PRO A 461 -6.82 42.49 -36.00
N LEU A 462 -6.28 42.03 -34.86
CA LEU A 462 -4.88 42.20 -34.50
C LEU A 462 -4.02 41.08 -35.07
N LYS A 463 -4.53 39.86 -35.03
CA LYS A 463 -3.87 38.67 -35.58
C LYS A 463 -4.90 37.62 -35.96
N THR A 464 -4.60 36.82 -36.99
CA THR A 464 -5.41 35.68 -37.42
C THR A 464 -4.57 34.41 -37.38
N SER A 465 -5.14 33.32 -36.84
CA SER A 465 -4.49 32.01 -36.83
C SER A 465 -4.36 31.43 -38.23
N SER A 466 -3.29 30.71 -38.50
CA SER A 466 -3.18 29.88 -39.70
C SER A 466 -4.06 28.61 -39.61
N LEU A 467 -4.49 28.25 -38.42
CA LEU A 467 -5.42 27.14 -38.16
C LEU A 467 -6.85 27.60 -38.48
N ASN A 468 -7.38 27.16 -39.62
CA ASN A 468 -8.70 27.54 -40.14
C ASN A 468 -9.72 26.39 -40.13
N THR A 469 -9.45 25.35 -39.38
CA THR A 469 -10.27 24.12 -39.30
C THR A 469 -10.87 23.90 -37.92
N VAL A 470 -11.00 24.96 -37.11
CA VAL A 470 -11.65 24.88 -35.80
C VAL A 470 -13.14 24.59 -35.95
N ARG A 471 -13.64 23.58 -35.20
CA ARG A 471 -15.01 23.08 -35.27
C ARG A 471 -15.77 23.39 -33.97
N GLY A 472 -17.07 23.17 -33.98
CA GLY A 472 -17.90 23.21 -32.78
C GLY A 472 -18.14 24.57 -32.18
N ARG A 473 -17.53 25.64 -32.72
CA ARG A 473 -17.68 27.04 -32.26
C ARG A 473 -17.41 27.25 -30.77
N VAL A 474 -16.58 26.38 -30.17
CA VAL A 474 -16.15 26.43 -28.79
C VAL A 474 -14.65 26.65 -28.74
N LEU A 475 -14.25 27.63 -27.95
CA LEU A 475 -12.86 27.92 -27.63
C LEU A 475 -12.78 28.00 -26.09
N ILE A 476 -12.07 27.05 -25.48
CA ILE A 476 -11.93 26.99 -24.05
C ILE A 476 -10.57 27.57 -23.64
N GLU A 477 -10.56 28.44 -22.68
CA GLU A 477 -9.33 28.98 -22.11
C GLU A 477 -8.76 27.98 -21.08
N GLY A 478 -7.72 27.25 -21.46
CA GLY A 478 -6.96 26.37 -20.58
C GLY A 478 -5.85 27.10 -19.86
N THR A 479 -5.00 26.38 -19.14
CA THR A 479 -3.93 26.96 -18.33
C THR A 479 -2.93 27.80 -19.12
N ASP A 480 -2.49 27.31 -20.26
CA ASP A 480 -1.46 27.93 -21.12
C ASP A 480 -1.87 28.02 -22.59
N SER A 481 -3.04 27.53 -22.95
CA SER A 481 -3.50 27.39 -24.32
C SER A 481 -5.01 27.57 -24.42
N LEU A 482 -5.46 28.06 -25.56
CA LEU A 482 -6.86 28.01 -25.97
C LEU A 482 -7.12 26.61 -26.53
N ILE A 483 -8.12 25.92 -26.01
CA ILE A 483 -8.44 24.55 -26.42
C ILE A 483 -9.65 24.54 -27.34
N ALA A 484 -9.52 23.81 -28.45
CA ALA A 484 -10.58 23.67 -29.43
C ALA A 484 -10.57 22.28 -30.07
N ILE A 485 -11.67 21.94 -30.76
CA ILE A 485 -11.70 20.83 -31.73
C ILE A 485 -11.30 21.38 -33.07
N ALA A 486 -10.31 20.78 -33.74
CA ALA A 486 -9.88 21.20 -35.07
C ALA A 486 -9.55 20.00 -35.94
N GLY A 487 -9.60 20.23 -37.26
CA GLY A 487 -9.30 19.24 -38.29
C GLY A 487 -10.39 19.13 -39.35
N SER A 488 -10.07 18.42 -40.45
CA SER A 488 -10.99 18.22 -41.58
C SER A 488 -10.90 16.79 -42.08
N LYS A 489 -12.03 16.17 -42.39
CA LYS A 489 -12.08 14.85 -43.04
C LYS A 489 -11.55 14.87 -44.49
N SER A 490 -11.45 16.05 -45.10
CA SER A 490 -10.84 16.22 -46.41
C SER A 490 -9.31 16.22 -46.30
N GLY A 491 -8.64 15.33 -46.97
CA GLY A 491 -7.17 15.32 -47.06
C GLY A 491 -6.42 14.55 -45.95
N ASN A 492 -7.00 13.51 -45.37
CA ASN A 492 -6.38 12.67 -44.33
C ASN A 492 -6.04 13.42 -43.02
N GLN A 493 -6.65 14.55 -42.74
CA GLN A 493 -6.46 15.24 -41.47
C GLN A 493 -7.44 14.72 -40.42
N MET A 494 -6.90 14.25 -39.31
CA MET A 494 -7.70 13.81 -38.19
C MET A 494 -8.35 15.00 -37.48
N ILE A 495 -9.64 14.90 -37.18
CA ILE A 495 -10.31 15.83 -36.26
C ILE A 495 -9.90 15.47 -34.86
N THR A 496 -9.36 16.44 -34.10
CA THR A 496 -8.81 16.19 -32.78
C THR A 496 -8.90 17.43 -31.88
N LEU A 497 -8.60 17.25 -30.56
CA LEU A 497 -8.38 18.40 -29.69
C LEU A 497 -7.04 19.05 -30.00
N VAL A 498 -7.02 20.37 -29.99
CA VAL A 498 -5.80 21.17 -30.18
C VAL A 498 -5.69 22.24 -29.09
N GLY A 499 -4.46 22.51 -28.69
CA GLY A 499 -4.09 23.65 -27.87
C GLY A 499 -3.44 24.72 -28.75
N ILE A 500 -3.91 25.96 -28.64
CA ILE A 500 -3.48 27.11 -29.45
C ILE A 500 -2.89 28.14 -28.48
N ASN A 501 -1.69 28.61 -28.77
CA ASN A 501 -1.08 29.69 -28.01
C ASN A 501 -1.94 30.96 -28.08
N PRO A 502 -2.37 31.54 -26.95
CA PRO A 502 -3.31 32.66 -26.94
C PRO A 502 -2.76 33.97 -27.55
N ARG A 503 -1.43 34.06 -27.76
CA ARG A 503 -0.76 35.24 -28.30
C ARG A 503 -0.29 35.04 -29.72
N THR A 504 0.42 33.90 -29.95
CA THR A 504 0.94 33.61 -31.29
C THR A 504 -0.14 33.04 -32.19
N LEU A 505 -1.24 32.52 -31.62
CA LEU A 505 -2.31 31.79 -32.32
C LEU A 505 -1.79 30.55 -33.07
N GLU A 506 -0.62 30.05 -32.67
CA GLU A 506 -0.02 28.83 -33.22
C GLU A 506 -0.48 27.62 -32.41
N MET A 507 -0.63 26.50 -33.08
CA MET A 507 -0.96 25.23 -32.41
C MET A 507 0.27 24.74 -31.61
N THR A 508 0.07 24.47 -30.32
CA THR A 508 1.12 24.03 -29.38
C THR A 508 0.94 22.60 -28.89
N LYS A 509 -0.31 22.12 -28.86
CA LYS A 509 -0.67 20.78 -28.39
C LYS A 509 -1.69 20.16 -29.35
N GLN A 510 -1.69 18.81 -29.45
CA GLN A 510 -2.66 18.08 -30.25
C GLN A 510 -2.89 16.70 -29.63
N ALA A 511 -4.16 16.31 -29.44
CA ALA A 511 -4.51 14.98 -29.03
C ALA A 511 -4.24 13.95 -30.13
N THR A 512 -3.96 12.71 -29.75
CA THR A 512 -3.64 11.60 -30.66
C THR A 512 -4.86 10.78 -31.07
N VAL A 513 -6.03 11.05 -30.48
CA VAL A 513 -7.27 10.32 -30.76
C VAL A 513 -8.24 11.14 -31.59
N PRO A 514 -8.98 10.50 -32.51
CA PRO A 514 -9.96 11.18 -33.34
C PRO A 514 -11.19 11.59 -32.52
N ILE A 515 -11.62 12.83 -32.71
CA ILE A 515 -12.84 13.39 -32.14
C ILE A 515 -13.97 13.29 -33.18
N ALA A 516 -15.17 12.96 -32.73
CA ALA A 516 -16.34 12.95 -33.59
C ALA A 516 -16.61 14.36 -34.14
N GLU A 517 -16.91 14.46 -35.44
CA GLU A 517 -17.01 15.73 -36.17
C GLU A 517 -17.98 16.74 -35.53
N GLN A 518 -19.05 16.25 -34.89
CA GLN A 518 -20.09 17.06 -34.28
C GLN A 518 -20.00 17.11 -32.77
N SER A 519 -18.89 16.63 -32.20
CA SER A 519 -18.69 16.61 -30.75
C SER A 519 -18.77 18.01 -30.16
N LEU A 520 -19.42 18.11 -29.02
CA LEU A 520 -19.22 19.23 -28.09
C LEU A 520 -17.87 19.08 -27.41
N LEU A 521 -17.32 20.21 -26.95
CA LEU A 521 -16.15 20.29 -26.11
C LEU A 521 -16.56 21.05 -24.85
N ILE A 522 -16.37 20.44 -23.69
CA ILE A 522 -16.57 21.10 -22.39
C ILE A 522 -15.34 20.92 -21.51
N GLN A 523 -15.22 21.78 -20.52
CA GLN A 523 -14.24 21.66 -19.42
C GLN A 523 -14.98 21.51 -18.10
N VAL A 524 -14.53 20.55 -17.30
CA VAL A 524 -14.94 20.38 -15.89
C VAL A 524 -13.65 20.28 -15.08
N ASP A 525 -13.47 21.19 -14.14
CA ASP A 525 -12.22 21.38 -13.40
C ASP A 525 -11.01 21.51 -14.36
N ASP A 526 -10.06 20.61 -14.29
CA ASP A 526 -8.84 20.57 -15.12
C ASP A 526 -8.92 19.57 -16.29
N SER A 527 -10.09 19.00 -16.54
CA SER A 527 -10.30 17.98 -17.56
C SER A 527 -11.19 18.49 -18.71
N TYR A 528 -10.86 18.07 -19.91
CA TYR A 528 -11.67 18.33 -21.11
C TYR A 528 -12.44 17.08 -21.51
N TYR A 529 -13.68 17.27 -21.98
CA TYR A 529 -14.53 16.18 -22.41
C TYR A 529 -15.01 16.42 -23.83
N ALA A 530 -14.87 15.39 -24.66
CA ALA A 530 -15.33 15.37 -26.02
C ALA A 530 -15.70 13.95 -26.44
N VAL A 531 -16.52 13.80 -27.46
CA VAL A 531 -16.85 12.50 -28.04
C VAL A 531 -15.78 12.07 -29.01
N ILE A 532 -15.17 10.93 -28.80
CA ILE A 532 -14.18 10.31 -29.70
C ILE A 532 -14.87 9.32 -30.66
N GLU A 533 -14.28 9.13 -31.83
CA GLU A 533 -14.67 8.09 -32.80
C GLU A 533 -13.64 6.96 -32.76
N GLN A 534 -14.06 5.73 -32.40
CA GLN A 534 -13.20 4.57 -32.35
C GLN A 534 -13.91 3.33 -32.91
N SER A 535 -13.33 2.68 -33.90
CA SER A 535 -13.88 1.46 -34.53
C SER A 535 -15.34 1.62 -34.99
N GLY A 536 -15.70 2.79 -35.53
CA GLY A 536 -17.04 3.09 -36.01
C GLY A 536 -18.11 3.34 -34.94
N LYS A 537 -17.69 3.49 -33.68
CA LYS A 537 -18.52 3.84 -32.53
C LYS A 537 -18.04 5.13 -31.91
N ASN A 538 -18.91 5.74 -31.11
CA ASN A 538 -18.63 7.02 -30.48
C ASN A 538 -18.68 6.85 -28.94
N TYR A 539 -17.68 7.39 -28.27
CA TYR A 539 -17.56 7.31 -26.82
C TYR A 539 -17.27 8.67 -26.23
N LEU A 540 -17.84 9.00 -25.08
CA LEU A 540 -17.37 10.14 -24.32
C LEU A 540 -15.95 9.85 -23.81
N ALA A 541 -15.03 10.79 -23.96
CA ALA A 541 -13.66 10.68 -23.46
C ALA A 541 -13.29 11.89 -22.61
N ARG A 542 -12.45 11.65 -21.60
CA ARG A 542 -11.83 12.65 -20.73
C ARG A 542 -10.37 12.83 -21.12
N PHE A 543 -9.93 14.07 -21.19
CA PHE A 543 -8.57 14.47 -21.53
C PHE A 543 -7.98 15.33 -20.41
N ASN A 544 -6.68 15.19 -20.18
CA ASN A 544 -5.92 16.07 -19.31
C ASN A 544 -5.49 17.39 -20.00
N GLU A 545 -4.76 18.24 -19.27
CA GLU A 545 -4.24 19.52 -19.79
C GLU A 545 -3.28 19.36 -20.99
N ASN A 546 -2.63 18.21 -21.13
CA ASN A 546 -1.77 17.88 -22.27
C ASN A 546 -2.54 17.29 -23.45
N LEU A 547 -3.87 17.25 -23.37
CA LEU A 547 -4.78 16.64 -24.34
C LEU A 547 -4.58 15.12 -24.51
N GLU A 548 -4.05 14.46 -23.49
CA GLU A 548 -3.94 13.01 -23.43
C GLU A 548 -5.24 12.42 -22.88
N MET A 549 -5.77 11.40 -23.55
CA MET A 549 -6.97 10.71 -23.09
C MET A 549 -6.71 9.94 -21.82
N GLN A 550 -7.47 10.23 -20.76
CA GLN A 550 -7.35 9.61 -19.44
C GLN A 550 -8.40 8.53 -19.22
N ALA A 551 -9.61 8.74 -19.73
CA ALA A 551 -10.72 7.82 -19.59
C ALA A 551 -11.61 7.84 -20.83
N ARG A 552 -12.37 6.77 -21.03
CA ARG A 552 -13.35 6.62 -22.09
C ARG A 552 -14.58 5.88 -21.57
N SER A 553 -15.78 6.33 -21.93
CA SER A 553 -17.01 5.61 -21.57
C SER A 553 -17.06 4.22 -22.22
N THR A 554 -17.74 3.30 -21.55
CA THR A 554 -18.10 1.99 -22.13
C THR A 554 -19.35 2.06 -22.99
N VAL A 555 -20.16 3.11 -22.79
CA VAL A 555 -21.41 3.36 -23.48
C VAL A 555 -21.13 4.03 -24.83
N ASP A 556 -21.76 3.51 -25.89
CA ASP A 556 -21.75 4.10 -27.22
C ASP A 556 -22.74 5.28 -27.25
N VAL A 557 -22.24 6.49 -27.41
CA VAL A 557 -23.01 7.74 -27.32
C VAL A 557 -23.27 8.32 -28.71
N LEU A 558 -24.27 9.21 -28.81
CA LEU A 558 -24.45 9.96 -30.05
C LEU A 558 -23.25 10.91 -30.30
N PRO A 559 -22.72 11.02 -31.55
CA PRO A 559 -21.55 11.85 -31.84
C PRO A 559 -21.79 13.35 -31.56
N TYR A 560 -23.04 13.77 -31.47
CA TYR A 560 -23.48 15.15 -31.22
C TYR A 560 -24.22 15.26 -29.86
N THR A 561 -24.06 14.29 -28.96
CA THR A 561 -24.72 14.34 -27.67
C THR A 561 -24.39 15.63 -26.93
N ALA A 562 -25.41 16.20 -26.27
CA ALA A 562 -25.16 17.22 -25.26
C ALA A 562 -24.42 16.57 -24.09
N ILE A 563 -23.48 17.31 -23.50
CA ILE A 563 -22.76 16.90 -22.30
C ILE A 563 -23.18 17.86 -21.18
N SER A 564 -24.05 17.39 -20.28
CA SER A 564 -24.55 18.21 -19.16
C SER A 564 -23.85 17.83 -17.86
N VAL A 565 -23.28 18.81 -17.20
CA VAL A 565 -22.58 18.63 -15.92
C VAL A 565 -23.60 18.67 -14.78
N THR A 566 -23.53 17.70 -13.89
CA THR A 566 -24.36 17.63 -12.67
C THR A 566 -23.47 17.37 -11.46
N GLU A 567 -24.01 17.51 -10.26
CA GLU A 567 -23.31 17.17 -9.02
C GLU A 567 -22.91 15.68 -8.93
N ARG A 568 -23.59 14.81 -9.71
CA ARG A 568 -23.40 13.36 -9.70
C ARG A 568 -22.57 12.84 -10.88
N GLY A 569 -22.13 13.71 -11.81
CA GLY A 569 -21.42 13.32 -13.02
C GLY A 569 -21.98 13.97 -14.27
N LEU A 570 -21.73 13.35 -15.40
CA LEU A 570 -22.04 13.84 -16.74
C LEU A 570 -23.24 13.11 -17.34
N LEU A 571 -24.24 13.86 -17.81
CA LEU A 571 -25.35 13.31 -18.56
C LEU A 571 -25.04 13.37 -20.06
N VAL A 572 -25.20 12.24 -20.73
CA VAL A 572 -25.07 12.08 -22.17
C VAL A 572 -26.21 11.24 -22.75
N GLN A 573 -26.40 11.29 -24.05
CA GLN A 573 -27.36 10.46 -24.76
C GLN A 573 -26.66 9.32 -25.51
N ASP A 574 -27.13 8.08 -25.28
CA ASP A 574 -26.63 6.91 -25.98
C ASP A 574 -27.27 6.76 -27.39
N THR A 575 -26.74 5.84 -28.19
CA THR A 575 -27.24 5.57 -29.55
C THR A 575 -28.65 4.96 -29.55
N ALA A 576 -29.16 4.49 -28.41
CA ALA A 576 -30.55 4.02 -28.24
C ALA A 576 -31.50 5.14 -27.75
N ASN A 577 -31.06 6.40 -27.77
CA ASN A 577 -31.76 7.60 -27.28
C ASN A 577 -32.03 7.65 -25.78
N ASN A 578 -31.34 6.84 -24.96
CA ASN A 578 -31.45 6.93 -23.51
C ASN A 578 -30.47 7.95 -22.94
N ILE A 579 -30.87 8.60 -21.86
CA ILE A 579 -29.96 9.44 -21.08
C ILE A 579 -29.17 8.57 -20.13
N ARG A 580 -27.84 8.70 -20.15
CA ARG A 580 -26.89 8.00 -19.27
C ARG A 580 -26.21 8.99 -18.37
N LEU A 581 -26.11 8.61 -17.09
CA LEU A 581 -25.28 9.32 -16.12
C LEU A 581 -23.94 8.59 -16.02
N LEU A 582 -22.87 9.30 -16.32
CA LEU A 582 -21.49 8.81 -16.26
C LEU A 582 -20.73 9.52 -15.15
N ASN A 583 -19.91 8.80 -14.43
CA ASN A 583 -18.98 9.38 -13.47
C ASN A 583 -17.97 10.29 -14.23
N ALA A 584 -17.67 11.46 -13.69
CA ALA A 584 -16.79 12.42 -14.37
C ALA A 584 -15.32 11.93 -14.42
N ASP A 585 -14.87 11.12 -13.46
CA ASP A 585 -13.47 10.72 -13.37
C ASP A 585 -13.10 9.57 -14.32
N ASP A 586 -13.87 8.49 -14.32
CA ASP A 586 -13.58 7.27 -15.05
C ASP A 586 -14.53 7.00 -16.22
N LEU A 587 -15.59 7.81 -16.35
CA LEU A 587 -16.65 7.70 -17.36
C LEU A 587 -17.40 6.35 -17.33
N ALA A 588 -17.34 5.64 -16.22
CA ALA A 588 -18.20 4.50 -15.97
C ALA A 588 -19.67 4.94 -15.77
N GLU A 589 -20.64 4.08 -16.07
CA GLU A 589 -22.02 4.36 -15.73
C GLU A 589 -22.16 4.50 -14.18
N ALA A 590 -22.66 5.63 -13.73
CA ALA A 590 -22.92 5.83 -12.32
C ALA A 590 -24.00 4.85 -11.86
N ILE A 591 -23.67 4.04 -10.87
CA ILE A 591 -24.62 3.07 -10.27
C ILE A 591 -25.79 3.84 -9.68
N LYS A 592 -27.00 3.44 -10.05
CA LYS A 592 -28.26 4.03 -9.58
C LYS A 592 -28.45 3.89 -8.08
#